data_bda9c59e546c8c307ac1b133d1f094f6
#
_entry.id   bda9c59e546c8c307ac1b133d1f094f6
#
_cell.length_a   1.000
_cell.length_b   1.000
_cell.length_c   1.000
_cell.angle_alpha   90.00
_cell.angle_beta   90.00
_cell.angle_gamma   90.00
#
_symmetry.space_group_name_H-M   'P 1'
#
loop_
_entity.id
_entity.type
_entity.pdbx_description
1 polymer ?
#
loop_
_entity_poly.entity_id
_entity_poly.type
_entity_poly.pdbx_seq_one_letter_code
_entity_poly.pdbx_strand_id
1 'polypeptide(L)'
;MPGTGEHEDPVAIVNDLMHQWKAGVDSHEPVLVAALFTEDALFQGLRPDPVHGTAAIVNYYAGQPRDLRAEFELLTCRRHSPGMIVAYLSVDFHTGDHNVRPTHLTVVLVNEPSGWHIAHYHVSLIP
;
A
#
# COMPACT_ATOMS: atom_id res chain seq x y z
N MET A 1 -16.36 -7.24 23.39
CA MET A 1 -15.42 -7.29 23.15
C MET A 1 -14.86 -6.45 22.37
N PRO A 2 -14.14 -6.05 22.48
CA PRO A 2 -13.65 -5.11 21.85
C PRO A 2 -13.11 -5.40 20.67
N GLY A 3 -12.75 -6.21 20.22
CA GLY A 3 -12.30 -6.45 18.91
C GLY A 3 -12.07 -5.30 18.07
N THR A 4 -11.56 -4.24 18.52
CA THR A 4 -11.31 -3.11 17.67
C THR A 4 -9.86 -3.10 17.25
N GLY A 5 -9.55 -2.35 16.24
CA GLY A 5 -8.21 -2.28 15.69
C GLY A 5 -7.15 -1.86 16.69
N GLU A 6 -7.54 -1.14 17.74
CA GLU A 6 -6.56 -0.72 18.72
C GLU A 6 -6.01 -1.86 19.56
N HIS A 7 -6.68 -3.01 19.58
CA HIS A 7 -6.22 -4.18 20.32
C HIS A 7 -5.59 -5.22 19.40
N GLU A 8 -5.59 -4.99 18.10
CA GLU A 8 -4.99 -5.93 17.18
C GLU A 8 -3.50 -5.70 17.06
N ASP A 9 -2.77 -6.77 16.73
CA ASP A 9 -1.35 -6.67 16.44
C ASP A 9 -1.13 -5.80 15.22
N PRO A 10 -0.33 -4.75 15.29
CA PRO A 10 -0.04 -3.93 14.11
C PRO A 10 0.49 -4.74 12.93
N VAL A 11 1.27 -5.77 13.17
CA VAL A 11 1.79 -6.63 12.10
C VAL A 11 0.64 -7.27 11.33
N ALA A 12 -0.37 -7.77 12.06
CA ALA A 12 -1.54 -8.39 11.42
C ALA A 12 -2.34 -7.37 10.60
N ILE A 13 -2.52 -6.17 11.12
CA ILE A 13 -3.24 -5.11 10.43
C ILE A 13 -2.53 -4.76 9.13
N VAL A 14 -1.21 -4.54 9.18
CA VAL A 14 -0.43 -4.17 8.00
C VAL A 14 -0.47 -5.29 6.97
N ASN A 15 -0.21 -6.53 7.39
CA ASN A 15 -0.19 -7.65 6.44
C ASN A 15 -1.54 -7.85 5.78
N ASP A 16 -2.62 -7.73 6.54
CA ASP A 16 -3.96 -7.90 6.00
C ASP A 16 -4.26 -6.85 4.92
N LEU A 17 -3.95 -5.60 5.21
CA LEU A 17 -4.19 -4.53 4.26
C LEU A 17 -3.28 -4.66 3.03
N MET A 18 -2.01 -5.01 3.23
CA MET A 18 -1.08 -5.14 2.11
C MET A 18 -1.36 -6.37 1.25
N HIS A 19 -1.95 -7.43 1.81
CA HIS A 19 -2.40 -8.55 1.00
C HIS A 19 -3.56 -8.14 0.09
N GLN A 20 -4.46 -7.29 0.57
CA GLN A 20 -5.52 -6.75 -0.27
C GLN A 20 -4.96 -5.87 -1.37
N TRP A 21 -3.95 -5.05 -1.05
CA TRP A 21 -3.26 -4.22 -2.03
C TRP A 21 -2.61 -5.10 -3.11
N LYS A 22 -1.89 -6.13 -2.69
CA LYS A 22 -1.26 -7.05 -3.64
C LYS A 22 -2.29 -7.71 -4.54
N ALA A 23 -3.41 -8.17 -3.97
CA ALA A 23 -4.45 -8.81 -4.76
C ALA A 23 -5.00 -7.87 -5.84
N GLY A 24 -5.22 -6.60 -5.49
CA GLY A 24 -5.70 -5.62 -6.45
C GLY A 24 -4.68 -5.28 -7.53
N VAL A 25 -3.39 -5.17 -7.14
CA VAL A 25 -2.32 -4.93 -8.10
C VAL A 25 -2.19 -6.11 -9.06
N ASP A 26 -2.11 -7.33 -8.51
CA ASP A 26 -1.90 -8.53 -9.31
C ASP A 26 -3.04 -8.81 -10.28
N SER A 27 -4.26 -8.42 -9.91
CA SER A 27 -5.44 -8.61 -10.75
C SER A 27 -5.74 -7.43 -11.65
N HIS A 28 -4.91 -6.39 -11.59
CA HIS A 28 -5.08 -5.16 -12.35
C HIS A 28 -6.49 -4.57 -12.13
N GLU A 29 -6.79 -4.31 -10.86
CA GLU A 29 -8.07 -3.73 -10.46
C GLU A 29 -7.84 -2.39 -9.75
N PRO A 30 -7.61 -1.31 -10.52
CA PRO A 30 -7.21 -0.02 -9.94
C PRO A 30 -8.19 0.55 -8.93
N VAL A 31 -9.48 0.35 -9.15
CA VAL A 31 -10.50 0.86 -8.23
C VAL A 31 -10.41 0.17 -6.87
N LEU A 32 -10.17 -1.15 -6.87
CA LEU A 32 -10.02 -1.89 -5.61
C LEU A 32 -8.75 -1.48 -4.87
N VAL A 33 -7.68 -1.22 -5.61
CA VAL A 33 -6.44 -0.74 -4.98
C VAL A 33 -6.68 0.62 -4.34
N ALA A 34 -7.27 1.55 -5.08
CA ALA A 34 -7.51 2.90 -4.59
C ALA A 34 -8.45 2.93 -3.39
N ALA A 35 -9.37 1.98 -3.29
CA ALA A 35 -10.30 1.91 -2.16
C ALA A 35 -9.60 1.61 -0.82
N LEU A 36 -8.35 1.15 -0.86
CA LEU A 36 -7.58 0.90 0.37
C LEU A 36 -6.93 2.16 0.91
N PHE A 37 -7.04 3.28 0.19
CA PHE A 37 -6.39 4.53 0.57
C PHE A 37 -7.43 5.51 1.12
N THR A 38 -6.97 6.47 1.92
CA THR A 38 -7.86 7.55 2.35
C THR A 38 -8.18 8.45 1.15
N GLU A 39 -9.24 9.24 1.26
CA GLU A 39 -9.67 10.08 0.14
C GLU A 39 -8.63 11.11 -0.25
N ASP A 40 -7.81 11.55 0.70
CA ASP A 40 -6.80 12.56 0.47
C ASP A 40 -5.38 12.01 0.51
N ALA A 41 -5.21 10.71 0.35
CA ALA A 41 -3.91 10.07 0.51
C ALA A 41 -2.87 10.65 -0.43
N LEU A 42 -1.64 10.75 0.09
CA LEU A 42 -0.49 11.03 -0.76
C LEU A 42 0.04 9.71 -1.30
N PHE A 43 0.30 9.67 -2.59
CA PHE A 43 0.81 8.47 -3.26
C PHE A 43 1.99 8.86 -4.14
N GLN A 44 3.15 8.29 -3.83
CA GLN A 44 4.31 8.40 -4.72
C GLN A 44 4.76 7.00 -5.09
N GLY A 45 4.49 6.62 -6.35
CA GLY A 45 4.96 5.37 -6.89
C GLY A 45 6.37 5.52 -7.44
N LEU A 46 6.68 4.82 -8.52
CA LEU A 46 8.02 4.86 -9.10
C LEU A 46 8.28 6.10 -9.93
N ARG A 47 7.26 6.93 -10.14
CA ARG A 47 7.43 8.22 -10.82
C ARG A 47 7.87 9.26 -9.80
N PRO A 48 8.64 10.27 -10.22
CA PRO A 48 9.15 11.26 -9.27
C PRO A 48 8.08 12.18 -8.69
N ASP A 49 6.93 12.32 -9.36
CA ASP A 49 5.91 13.25 -8.92
C ASP A 49 4.88 12.53 -8.04
N PRO A 50 4.60 13.02 -6.84
CA PRO A 50 3.54 12.45 -6.02
C PRO A 50 2.18 12.88 -6.55
N VAL A 51 1.16 12.08 -6.27
CA VAL A 51 -0.22 12.42 -6.61
C VAL A 51 -1.06 12.32 -5.33
N HIS A 52 -2.25 12.89 -5.36
CA HIS A 52 -3.14 12.90 -4.20
C HIS A 52 -4.52 12.43 -4.60
N GLY A 53 -5.12 11.64 -3.74
CA GLY A 53 -6.54 11.32 -3.81
C GLY A 53 -6.88 10.13 -4.67
N THR A 54 -8.11 9.68 -4.52
CA THR A 54 -8.61 8.44 -5.11
C THR A 54 -8.48 8.41 -6.63
N ALA A 55 -8.94 9.46 -7.31
CA ALA A 55 -8.93 9.47 -8.77
C ALA A 55 -7.52 9.37 -9.34
N ALA A 56 -6.57 10.07 -8.73
CA ALA A 56 -5.18 10.03 -9.17
C ALA A 56 -4.56 8.65 -8.96
N ILE A 57 -4.90 8.00 -7.85
CA ILE A 57 -4.40 6.65 -7.56
C ILE A 57 -4.99 5.65 -8.55
N VAL A 58 -6.27 5.75 -8.86
CA VAL A 58 -6.90 4.90 -9.89
C VAL A 58 -6.15 5.07 -11.21
N ASN A 59 -5.90 6.32 -11.62
CA ASN A 59 -5.22 6.58 -12.88
C ASN A 59 -3.80 6.00 -12.89
N TYR A 60 -3.09 6.09 -11.78
CA TYR A 60 -1.74 5.52 -11.68
C TYR A 60 -1.78 4.01 -11.95
N TYR A 61 -2.64 3.28 -11.26
CA TYR A 61 -2.68 1.82 -11.40
C TYR A 61 -3.31 1.40 -12.73
N ALA A 62 -4.23 2.18 -13.27
CA ALA A 62 -4.79 1.89 -14.59
C ALA A 62 -3.72 1.98 -15.68
N GLY A 63 -2.71 2.83 -15.49
CA GLY A 63 -1.62 2.97 -16.45
C GLY A 63 -0.51 1.94 -16.31
N GLN A 64 -0.57 1.06 -15.31
CA GLN A 64 0.46 0.05 -15.13
C GLN A 64 0.25 -1.14 -16.06
N PRO A 65 1.31 -1.90 -16.37
CA PRO A 65 1.16 -3.11 -17.18
C PRO A 65 0.19 -4.10 -16.54
N ARG A 66 -0.59 -4.78 -17.37
CA ARG A 66 -1.57 -5.74 -16.87
C ARG A 66 -0.95 -6.95 -16.21
N ASP A 67 0.29 -7.26 -16.55
CA ASP A 67 1.02 -8.38 -15.96
C ASP A 67 1.87 -7.97 -14.75
N LEU A 68 1.69 -6.74 -14.25
CA LEU A 68 2.37 -6.32 -13.05
C LEU A 68 1.98 -7.20 -11.88
N ARG A 69 2.97 -7.65 -11.13
CA ARG A 69 2.78 -8.43 -9.89
C ARG A 69 3.62 -7.81 -8.81
N ALA A 70 3.14 -7.86 -7.58
CA ALA A 70 3.87 -7.34 -6.42
C ALA A 70 4.10 -8.46 -5.43
N GLU A 71 5.33 -8.55 -4.93
CA GLU A 71 5.68 -9.44 -3.82
C GLU A 71 6.20 -8.56 -2.71
N PHE A 72 5.70 -8.74 -1.50
CA PHE A 72 6.13 -7.88 -0.41
C PHE A 72 6.51 -8.66 0.83
N GLU A 73 7.35 -8.02 1.65
CA GLU A 73 7.70 -8.53 2.95
C GLU A 73 7.69 -7.36 3.92
N LEU A 74 6.98 -7.51 5.04
CA LEU A 74 6.98 -6.49 6.08
C LEU A 74 8.31 -6.57 6.83
N LEU A 75 9.06 -5.48 6.83
CA LEU A 75 10.36 -5.42 7.50
C LEU A 75 10.20 -4.95 8.95
N THR A 76 9.41 -3.91 9.18
CA THR A 76 9.13 -3.42 10.52
C THR A 76 7.90 -2.54 10.50
N CYS A 77 7.19 -2.49 11.61
CA CYS A 77 6.11 -1.53 11.77
C CYS A 77 5.96 -1.19 13.24
N ARG A 78 5.30 -0.07 13.49
CA ARG A 78 5.01 0.32 14.87
C ARG A 78 3.70 1.09 14.91
N ARG A 79 2.98 0.89 16.00
CA ARG A 79 1.79 1.67 16.27
C ARG A 79 2.25 2.99 16.88
N HIS A 80 2.04 4.08 16.17
CA HIS A 80 2.47 5.39 16.62
C HIS A 80 1.44 6.00 17.56
N SER A 81 0.18 5.67 17.38
CA SER A 81 -0.93 6.04 18.25
C SER A 81 -2.02 5.02 18.03
N PRO A 82 -3.09 5.00 18.83
CA PRO A 82 -4.16 4.02 18.60
C PRO A 82 -4.71 4.03 17.18
N GLY A 83 -4.68 5.17 16.53
CA GLY A 83 -5.22 5.31 15.18
C GLY A 83 -4.19 5.37 14.07
N MET A 84 -2.91 5.13 14.33
CA MET A 84 -1.89 5.29 13.30
C MET A 84 -0.80 4.24 13.42
N ILE A 85 -0.48 3.60 12.28
CA ILE A 85 0.62 2.65 12.18
C ILE A 85 1.54 3.11 11.05
N VAL A 86 2.85 3.06 11.30
CA VAL A 86 3.86 3.32 10.26
C VAL A 86 4.54 2.00 9.96
N ALA A 87 4.62 1.64 8.68
CA ALA A 87 5.19 0.37 8.27
C ALA A 87 6.23 0.57 7.18
N TYR A 88 7.25 -0.29 7.21
CA TYR A 88 8.33 -0.27 6.24
C TYR A 88 8.45 -1.67 5.65
N LEU A 89 8.37 -1.76 4.32
CA LEU A 89 8.32 -3.04 3.63
C LEU A 89 9.34 -3.08 2.51
N SER A 90 9.76 -4.28 2.12
CA SER A 90 10.39 -4.46 0.83
C SER A 90 9.31 -4.92 -0.15
N VAL A 91 9.37 -4.42 -1.38
CA VAL A 91 8.43 -4.81 -2.42
C VAL A 91 9.22 -5.03 -3.71
N ASP A 92 9.04 -6.21 -4.30
CA ASP A 92 9.57 -6.51 -5.62
C ASP A 92 8.42 -6.41 -6.61
N PHE A 93 8.57 -5.55 -7.61
CA PHE A 93 7.59 -5.45 -8.68
C PHE A 93 8.09 -6.25 -9.88
N HIS A 94 7.25 -7.17 -10.36
CA HIS A 94 7.58 -8.05 -11.47
C HIS A 94 6.73 -7.69 -12.67
N THR A 95 7.35 -7.53 -13.82
CA THR A 95 6.62 -7.32 -15.07
C THR A 95 7.25 -8.20 -16.17
N GLY A 96 6.39 -8.68 -17.06
CA GLY A 96 6.84 -9.35 -18.28
C GLY A 96 7.86 -10.44 -18.05
N ASP A 97 8.90 -10.37 -18.88
CA ASP A 97 9.88 -11.43 -18.94
C ASP A 97 10.99 -11.24 -17.93
N HIS A 98 10.76 -11.61 -16.69
CA HIS A 98 11.81 -11.62 -15.66
C HIS A 98 12.32 -10.23 -15.25
N ASN A 99 11.54 -9.20 -15.50
CA ASN A 99 11.92 -7.87 -15.07
C ASN A 99 11.47 -7.66 -13.62
N VAL A 100 12.41 -7.51 -12.70
CA VAL A 100 12.12 -7.33 -11.28
C VAL A 100 12.72 -6.01 -10.82
N ARG A 101 11.89 -5.20 -10.15
CA ARG A 101 12.34 -3.93 -9.57
C ARG A 101 12.23 -4.01 -8.05
N PRO A 102 13.35 -4.16 -7.36
CA PRO A 102 13.32 -4.17 -5.90
C PRO A 102 13.16 -2.75 -5.36
N THR A 103 12.31 -2.60 -4.36
CA THR A 103 12.01 -1.30 -3.76
C THR A 103 11.86 -1.42 -2.26
N HIS A 104 11.93 -0.26 -1.60
CA HIS A 104 11.44 -0.14 -0.24
C HIS A 104 10.18 0.72 -0.27
N LEU A 105 9.23 0.39 0.58
CA LEU A 105 7.95 1.07 0.64
C LEU A 105 7.65 1.50 2.08
N THR A 106 7.35 2.77 2.26
CA THR A 106 6.82 3.27 3.52
C THR A 106 5.34 3.54 3.37
N VAL A 107 4.53 3.02 4.28
CA VAL A 107 3.11 3.34 4.33
C VAL A 107 2.73 3.83 5.72
N VAL A 108 1.81 4.79 5.76
CA VAL A 108 1.19 5.23 7.00
C VAL A 108 -0.27 4.81 6.92
N LEU A 109 -0.70 4.01 7.90
CA LEU A 109 -2.07 3.54 7.98
C LEU A 109 -2.79 4.33 9.04
N VAL A 110 -4.02 4.72 8.76
CA VAL A 110 -4.88 5.39 9.74
C VAL A 110 -6.17 4.61 9.92
N ASN A 111 -6.68 4.61 11.14
CA ASN A 111 -7.91 3.92 11.46
C ASN A 111 -9.08 4.88 11.32
N GLU A 112 -9.83 4.71 10.24
CA GLU A 112 -11.02 5.50 9.98
C GLU A 112 -12.27 4.73 10.44
N PRO A 113 -13.44 5.35 10.53
CA PRO A 113 -14.65 4.61 10.94
C PRO A 113 -14.92 3.37 10.10
N SER A 114 -14.54 3.38 8.83
CA SER A 114 -14.76 2.25 7.94
C SER A 114 -13.64 1.21 7.99
N GLY A 115 -12.59 1.45 8.78
CA GLY A 115 -11.47 0.53 8.90
C GLY A 115 -10.13 1.20 8.63
N TRP A 116 -9.09 0.39 8.59
CA TRP A 116 -7.74 0.89 8.34
C TRP A 116 -7.54 1.20 6.86
N HIS A 117 -6.96 2.37 6.57
CA HIS A 117 -6.68 2.80 5.20
C HIS A 117 -5.28 3.38 5.12
N ILE A 118 -4.71 3.38 3.92
CA ILE A 118 -3.39 3.95 3.67
C ILE A 118 -3.55 5.45 3.44
N ALA A 119 -2.90 6.26 4.28
CA ALA A 119 -2.93 7.72 4.14
C ALA A 119 -1.71 8.24 3.40
N HIS A 120 -0.64 7.49 3.39
CA HIS A 120 0.62 7.91 2.78
C HIS A 120 1.33 6.68 2.24
N TYR A 121 1.79 6.75 0.99
CA TYR A 121 2.45 5.65 0.30
C TYR A 121 3.64 6.24 -0.43
N HIS A 122 4.83 5.76 -0.12
CA HIS A 122 6.04 6.27 -0.78
C HIS A 122 7.00 5.11 -1.03
N VAL A 123 7.26 4.85 -2.30
CA VAL A 123 8.14 3.77 -2.71
C VAL A 123 9.44 4.35 -3.28
N SER A 124 10.55 3.69 -3.01
CA SER A 124 11.87 4.07 -3.52
C SER A 124 12.54 2.87 -4.16
N LEU A 125 13.16 3.08 -5.31
CA LEU A 125 13.94 2.02 -5.94
C LEU A 125 15.19 1.75 -5.11
N ILE A 126 15.59 0.48 -5.05
CA ILE A 126 16.87 0.10 -4.50
C ILE A 126 17.86 0.09 -5.65
N PRO A 127 18.91 0.92 -5.58
CA PRO A 127 19.86 1.02 -6.69
C PRO A 127 20.71 -0.22 -6.87
#